data_1ece5b20f91e72bfa43e3c9007b5e96d
#
_entry.id   1ece5b20f91e72bfa43e3c9007b5e96d
#
_cell.length_a   1.000
_cell.length_b   1.000
_cell.length_c   1.000
_cell.angle_alpha   90.00
_cell.angle_beta   90.00
_cell.angle_gamma   90.00
#
_symmetry.space_group_name_H-M   'P 1'
#
loop_
_entity.id
_entity.type
_entity.pdbx_description
1 polymer ?
#
loop_
_entity_poly.entity_id
_entity_poly.type
_entity_poly.pdbx_seq_one_letter_code
_entity_poly.pdbx_strand_id
1 'polypeptide(L)'
;EGLQVMVYVHDRPDLFARICGYFERAGFSILDAKIHTTRKGYALDTFQVVSQLVPEEDSREFVLMVEAELPNAIESQGPLPAPRLGRVSRRVRNFPVAPRIDLRPDEKGQRWVLSVTASDRLGLLYGIARVLAAHHIDLELAKITTLGERVEDVFLLQGASLQHSKTQLAIEQELMEVLEAQ
;
A
#
# COMPACT_ATOMS: atom_id res chain seq x y z
N GLU A 1 1.07 11.34 -15.75
CA GLU A 1 1.02 12.55 -14.91
C GLU A 1 0.11 12.21 -13.73
N GLY A 2 -0.29 13.10 -12.89
CA GLY A 2 -1.03 12.85 -11.67
C GLY A 2 -0.53 13.75 -10.54
N LEU A 3 -0.99 13.50 -9.30
CA LEU A 3 -0.55 14.23 -8.13
C LEU A 3 0.63 13.55 -7.46
N GLN A 4 1.62 14.35 -7.08
CA GLN A 4 2.65 13.93 -6.15
C GLN A 4 2.28 14.43 -4.76
N VAL A 5 2.17 13.51 -3.82
CA VAL A 5 1.81 13.79 -2.42
C VAL A 5 2.99 13.43 -1.53
N MET A 6 3.42 14.38 -0.71
CA MET A 6 4.45 14.17 0.30
C MET A 6 3.81 14.26 1.68
N VAL A 7 4.05 13.26 2.51
CA VAL A 7 3.58 13.18 3.90
C VAL A 7 4.78 13.23 4.83
N TYR A 8 4.80 14.20 5.74
CA TYR A 8 5.80 14.31 6.79
C TYR A 8 5.10 14.41 8.15
N VAL A 9 5.13 13.32 8.91
CA VAL A 9 4.42 13.19 10.19
C VAL A 9 5.21 12.29 11.15
N HIS A 10 4.84 12.30 12.44
CA HIS A 10 5.28 11.25 13.34
C HIS A 10 4.85 9.88 12.82
N ASP A 11 5.79 8.94 12.79
CA ASP A 11 5.50 7.58 12.39
C ASP A 11 4.55 6.89 13.39
N ARG A 12 3.71 6.03 12.86
CA ARG A 12 2.79 5.19 13.64
C ARG A 12 2.60 3.84 12.93
N PRO A 13 2.30 2.76 13.66
CA PRO A 13 2.30 1.40 13.12
C PRO A 13 1.39 1.18 11.90
N ASP A 14 0.29 1.91 11.80
CA ASP A 14 -0.70 1.76 10.72
C ASP A 14 -0.73 2.95 9.73
N LEU A 15 0.29 3.81 9.76
CA LEU A 15 0.34 5.03 8.94
C LEU A 15 0.17 4.73 7.45
N PHE A 16 0.95 3.80 6.92
CA PHE A 16 0.90 3.43 5.50
C PHE A 16 -0.48 2.92 5.11
N ALA A 17 -1.09 2.07 5.93
CA ALA A 17 -2.44 1.56 5.69
C ALA A 17 -3.49 2.68 5.70
N ARG A 18 -3.37 3.67 6.60
CA ARG A 18 -4.29 4.82 6.65
C ARG A 18 -4.19 5.69 5.41
N ILE A 19 -2.98 5.94 4.92
CA ILE A 19 -2.75 6.71 3.69
C ILE A 19 -3.31 5.95 2.48
N CYS A 20 -2.98 4.68 2.33
CA CYS A 20 -3.49 3.85 1.23
C CYS A 20 -5.02 3.74 1.26
N GLY A 21 -5.61 3.57 2.44
CA GLY A 21 -7.06 3.52 2.60
C GLY A 21 -7.75 4.84 2.27
N TYR A 22 -7.12 5.97 2.55
CA TYR A 22 -7.63 7.28 2.12
C TYR A 22 -7.67 7.37 0.60
N PHE A 23 -6.56 7.10 -0.08
CA PHE A 23 -6.48 7.19 -1.54
C PHE A 23 -7.47 6.24 -2.22
N GLU A 24 -7.62 5.02 -1.71
CA GLU A 24 -8.63 4.08 -2.21
C GLU A 24 -10.04 4.67 -2.12
N ARG A 25 -10.42 5.19 -0.95
CA ARG A 25 -11.78 5.76 -0.74
C ARG A 25 -12.02 7.02 -1.57
N ALA A 26 -10.99 7.81 -1.77
CA ALA A 26 -11.03 9.02 -2.59
C ALA A 26 -10.99 8.73 -4.11
N GLY A 27 -10.86 7.47 -4.52
CA GLY A 27 -10.86 7.06 -5.92
C GLY A 27 -9.53 7.30 -6.64
N PHE A 28 -8.42 7.31 -5.90
CA PHE A 28 -7.08 7.41 -6.46
C PHE A 28 -6.41 6.05 -6.55
N SER A 29 -5.68 5.82 -7.63
CA SER A 29 -4.71 4.74 -7.75
C SER A 29 -3.32 5.25 -7.38
N ILE A 30 -2.59 4.48 -6.59
CA ILE A 30 -1.20 4.76 -6.25
C ILE A 30 -0.33 4.06 -7.29
N LEU A 31 0.45 4.85 -8.05
CA LEU A 31 1.34 4.34 -9.10
C LEU A 31 2.75 4.10 -8.60
N ASP A 32 3.20 4.90 -7.64
CA ASP A 32 4.52 4.80 -7.02
C ASP A 32 4.41 5.29 -5.57
N ALA A 33 5.15 4.66 -4.68
CA ALA A 33 5.28 5.10 -3.30
C ALA A 33 6.70 4.83 -2.80
N LYS A 34 7.25 5.80 -2.09
CA LYS A 34 8.51 5.68 -1.37
C LYS A 34 8.25 5.98 0.09
N ILE A 35 8.47 4.99 0.92
CA ILE A 35 8.27 5.08 2.37
C ILE A 35 9.64 5.16 3.01
N HIS A 36 9.82 6.12 3.90
CA HIS A 36 11.05 6.30 4.64
C HIS A 36 10.79 6.78 6.07
N THR A 37 11.23 6.01 7.05
CA THR A 37 11.19 6.43 8.44
C THR A 37 12.54 6.99 8.85
N THR A 38 12.53 8.23 9.35
CA THR A 38 13.75 8.92 9.82
C THR A 38 14.20 8.36 11.17
N ARG A 39 15.48 8.56 11.50
CA ARG A 39 16.04 8.16 12.82
C ARG A 39 15.36 8.84 14.01
N LYS A 40 14.63 9.94 13.79
CA LYS A 40 13.91 10.69 14.83
C LYS A 40 12.46 10.26 14.99
N GLY A 41 12.04 9.17 14.32
CA GLY A 41 10.68 8.64 14.40
C GLY A 41 9.66 9.42 13.56
N TYR A 42 10.10 10.17 12.55
CA TYR A 42 9.24 10.79 11.56
C TYR A 42 9.18 9.94 10.30
N ALA A 43 8.00 9.80 9.73
CA ALA A 43 7.80 9.28 8.38
C ALA A 43 7.93 10.42 7.37
N LEU A 44 8.67 10.17 6.30
CA LEU A 44 8.73 11.01 5.11
C LEU A 44 8.35 10.14 3.91
N ASP A 45 7.09 10.18 3.56
CA ASP A 45 6.52 9.31 2.55
C ASP A 45 6.13 10.13 1.32
N THR A 46 6.41 9.61 0.15
CA THR A 46 6.03 10.20 -1.13
C THR A 46 5.17 9.24 -1.93
N PHE A 47 4.10 9.76 -2.52
CA PHE A 47 3.16 8.99 -3.32
C PHE A 47 2.94 9.69 -4.66
N GLN A 48 2.94 8.91 -5.74
CA GLN A 48 2.44 9.33 -7.03
C GLN A 48 1.06 8.71 -7.22
N VAL A 49 0.03 9.56 -7.30
CA VAL A 49 -1.36 9.10 -7.39
C VAL A 49 -2.06 9.69 -8.61
N VAL A 50 -2.98 8.91 -9.19
CA VAL A 50 -3.84 9.34 -10.30
C VAL A 50 -5.30 9.13 -9.93
N SER A 51 -6.15 10.08 -10.30
CA SER A 51 -7.60 9.90 -10.16
C SER A 51 -8.12 8.97 -11.25
N GLN A 52 -9.01 8.06 -10.88
CA GLN A 52 -9.71 7.20 -11.84
C GLN A 52 -11.02 7.84 -12.36
N LEU A 53 -11.47 8.92 -11.73
CA LEU A 53 -12.83 9.43 -11.92
C LEU A 53 -12.90 10.75 -12.68
N VAL A 54 -11.80 11.50 -12.81
CA VAL A 54 -11.84 12.88 -13.33
C VAL A 54 -10.64 13.19 -14.22
N PRO A 55 -10.84 13.94 -15.33
CA PRO A 55 -9.76 14.40 -16.18
C PRO A 55 -8.80 15.34 -15.46
N GLU A 56 -7.55 15.41 -15.94
CA GLU A 56 -6.44 16.19 -15.36
C GLU A 56 -6.69 17.71 -15.24
N GLU A 57 -7.74 18.23 -15.87
CA GLU A 57 -8.06 19.67 -15.90
C GLU A 57 -8.46 20.22 -14.52
N ASP A 58 -8.94 19.38 -13.60
CA ASP A 58 -9.38 19.78 -12.27
C ASP A 58 -8.39 19.47 -11.13
N SER A 59 -7.10 19.38 -11.48
CA SER A 59 -6.04 18.99 -10.52
C SER A 59 -5.99 19.86 -9.25
N ARG A 60 -6.37 21.13 -9.32
CA ARG A 60 -6.36 22.04 -8.18
C ARG A 60 -7.40 21.69 -7.12
N GLU A 61 -8.60 21.28 -7.52
CA GLU A 61 -9.63 20.83 -6.58
C GLU A 61 -9.19 19.56 -5.84
N PHE A 62 -8.53 18.65 -6.53
CA PHE A 62 -7.97 17.45 -5.92
C PHE A 62 -6.87 17.76 -4.92
N VAL A 63 -5.96 18.69 -5.23
CA VAL A 63 -4.94 19.11 -4.29
C VAL A 63 -5.59 19.63 -3.00
N LEU A 64 -6.55 20.54 -3.11
CA LEU A 64 -7.26 21.10 -1.96
C LEU A 64 -8.02 20.03 -1.16
N MET A 65 -8.64 19.07 -1.84
CA MET A 65 -9.33 17.96 -1.19
C MET A 65 -8.35 17.09 -0.40
N VAL A 66 -7.24 16.68 -1.01
CA VAL A 66 -6.22 15.84 -0.35
C VAL A 66 -5.61 16.58 0.83
N GLU A 67 -5.26 17.85 0.68
CA GLU A 67 -4.72 18.67 1.77
C GLU A 67 -5.69 18.80 2.96
N ALA A 68 -6.99 18.88 2.69
CA ALA A 68 -8.01 18.98 3.73
C ALA A 68 -8.33 17.66 4.42
N GLU A 69 -8.36 16.55 3.68
CA GLU A 69 -8.90 15.27 4.15
C GLU A 69 -7.83 14.28 4.63
N LEU A 70 -6.68 14.24 3.97
CA LEU A 70 -5.62 13.27 4.30
C LEU A 70 -5.11 13.40 5.75
N PRO A 71 -4.87 14.59 6.31
CA PRO A 71 -4.46 14.72 7.70
C PRO A 71 -5.46 14.08 8.66
N ASN A 72 -6.76 14.27 8.44
CA ASN A 72 -7.80 13.66 9.28
C ASN A 72 -7.79 12.12 9.21
N ALA A 73 -7.56 11.57 8.02
CA ALA A 73 -7.43 10.13 7.83
C ALA A 73 -6.21 9.56 8.57
N ILE A 74 -5.10 10.28 8.56
CA ILE A 74 -3.86 9.89 9.26
C ILE A 74 -4.04 9.97 10.78
N GLU A 75 -4.66 11.02 11.29
CA GLU A 75 -4.86 11.26 12.73
C GLU A 75 -5.98 10.44 13.35
N SER A 76 -6.81 9.80 12.56
CA SER A 76 -7.92 8.98 13.05
C SER A 76 -7.45 7.91 14.04
N GLN A 77 -8.17 7.77 15.16
CA GLN A 77 -7.91 6.78 16.21
C GLN A 77 -8.76 5.52 16.07
N GLY A 78 -9.72 5.52 15.17
CA GLY A 78 -10.58 4.36 14.93
C GLY A 78 -9.88 3.21 14.22
N PRO A 79 -10.53 2.05 14.11
CA PRO A 79 -10.00 0.92 13.35
C PRO A 79 -9.85 1.28 11.87
N LEU A 80 -8.98 0.55 11.18
CA LEU A 80 -8.84 0.70 9.74
C LEU A 80 -10.18 0.37 9.05
N PRO A 81 -10.67 1.23 8.14
CA PRO A 81 -11.90 0.95 7.39
C PRO A 81 -11.84 -0.37 6.63
N ALA A 82 -12.99 -0.99 6.39
CA ALA A 82 -13.07 -2.16 5.53
C ALA A 82 -12.63 -1.80 4.09
N PRO A 83 -11.92 -2.69 3.38
CA PRO A 83 -11.51 -2.45 2.01
C PRO A 83 -12.74 -2.39 1.09
N ARG A 84 -12.66 -1.56 0.05
CA ARG A 84 -13.63 -1.61 -1.04
C ARG A 84 -13.19 -2.66 -2.05
N LEU A 85 -14.12 -3.51 -2.46
CA LEU A 85 -13.88 -4.42 -3.57
C LEU A 85 -14.02 -3.62 -4.87
N GLY A 86 -12.89 -3.29 -5.49
CA GLY A 86 -12.85 -2.64 -6.79
C GLY A 86 -13.28 -3.60 -7.91
N ARG A 87 -13.92 -3.07 -8.94
CA ARG A 87 -14.20 -3.86 -10.15
C ARG A 87 -12.89 -4.10 -10.91
N VAL A 88 -12.60 -5.35 -11.16
CA VAL A 88 -11.47 -5.74 -12.02
C VAL A 88 -11.76 -5.31 -13.47
N SER A 89 -10.79 -4.70 -14.14
CA SER A 89 -10.93 -4.30 -15.54
C SER A 89 -11.22 -5.50 -16.44
N ARG A 90 -11.89 -5.29 -17.58
CA ARG A 90 -12.12 -6.39 -18.56
C ARG A 90 -10.81 -7.02 -19.03
N ARG A 91 -9.77 -6.23 -19.16
CA ARG A 91 -8.47 -6.66 -19.66
C ARG A 91 -7.77 -7.55 -18.64
N VAL A 92 -7.79 -7.17 -17.36
CA VAL A 92 -7.28 -8.02 -16.27
C VAL A 92 -8.05 -9.35 -16.21
N ARG A 93 -9.36 -9.34 -16.41
CA ARG A 93 -10.16 -10.59 -16.46
C ARG A 93 -9.78 -11.51 -17.61
N ASN A 94 -9.41 -10.94 -18.75
CA ASN A 94 -9.03 -11.72 -19.93
C ASN A 94 -7.57 -12.19 -19.91
N PHE A 95 -6.70 -11.42 -19.23
CA PHE A 95 -5.27 -11.70 -19.13
C PHE A 95 -4.80 -11.53 -17.68
N PRO A 96 -5.25 -12.39 -16.76
CA PRO A 96 -4.88 -12.28 -15.36
C PRO A 96 -3.38 -12.56 -15.17
N VAL A 97 -2.75 -11.78 -14.34
CA VAL A 97 -1.40 -12.05 -13.85
C VAL A 97 -1.51 -13.03 -12.68
N ALA A 98 -0.80 -14.15 -12.77
CA ALA A 98 -0.76 -15.09 -11.66
C ALA A 98 -0.15 -14.42 -10.42
N PRO A 99 -0.83 -14.40 -9.27
CA PRO A 99 -0.31 -13.79 -8.07
C PRO A 99 0.90 -14.56 -7.55
N ARG A 100 1.92 -13.82 -7.12
CA ARG A 100 3.16 -14.37 -6.55
C ARG A 100 3.55 -13.57 -5.33
N ILE A 101 3.96 -14.27 -4.29
CA ILE A 101 4.49 -13.71 -3.05
C ILE A 101 5.82 -14.39 -2.75
N ASP A 102 6.82 -13.60 -2.44
CA ASP A 102 8.10 -14.06 -1.93
C ASP A 102 8.43 -13.26 -0.66
N LEU A 103 8.61 -13.97 0.45
CA LEU A 103 8.98 -13.39 1.74
C LEU A 103 10.29 -14.04 2.21
N ARG A 104 11.36 -13.25 2.25
CA ARG A 104 12.70 -13.74 2.57
C ARG A 104 13.45 -12.78 3.49
N PRO A 105 14.37 -13.25 4.33
CA PRO A 105 15.25 -12.37 5.09
C PRO A 105 16.15 -11.58 4.13
N ASP A 106 16.52 -10.36 4.54
CA ASP A 106 17.53 -9.58 3.84
C ASP A 106 18.94 -10.21 4.02
N GLU A 107 19.93 -9.70 3.30
CA GLU A 107 21.30 -10.22 3.34
C GLU A 107 21.93 -10.19 4.74
N LYS A 108 21.48 -9.29 5.60
CA LYS A 108 21.94 -9.15 6.99
C LYS A 108 21.10 -9.94 8.00
N GLY A 109 19.99 -10.53 7.57
CA GLY A 109 19.06 -11.27 8.41
C GLY A 109 18.34 -10.45 9.47
N GLN A 110 18.35 -9.12 9.35
CA GLN A 110 17.73 -8.21 10.30
C GLN A 110 16.34 -7.72 9.87
N ARG A 111 16.09 -7.77 8.57
CA ARG A 111 14.87 -7.34 7.93
C ARG A 111 14.34 -8.41 7.00
N TRP A 112 13.14 -8.20 6.52
CA TRP A 112 12.48 -9.09 5.57
C TRP A 112 12.12 -8.34 4.31
N VAL A 113 12.34 -8.98 3.16
CA VAL A 113 11.95 -8.47 1.85
C VAL A 113 10.71 -9.23 1.42
N LEU A 114 9.61 -8.51 1.23
CA LEU A 114 8.37 -9.01 0.65
C LEU A 114 8.29 -8.53 -0.79
N SER A 115 8.23 -9.45 -1.74
CA SER A 115 7.98 -9.16 -3.15
C SER A 115 6.61 -9.68 -3.54
N VAL A 116 5.81 -8.82 -4.17
CA VAL A 116 4.44 -9.13 -4.59
C VAL A 116 4.29 -8.85 -6.07
N THR A 117 3.74 -9.81 -6.81
CA THR A 117 3.34 -9.66 -8.21
C THR A 117 1.88 -10.07 -8.35
N ALA A 118 1.06 -9.22 -8.95
CA ALA A 118 -0.36 -9.48 -9.15
C ALA A 118 -0.94 -8.63 -10.29
N SER A 119 -2.20 -8.89 -10.62
CA SER A 119 -2.98 -7.97 -11.44
C SER A 119 -3.33 -6.70 -10.66
N ASP A 120 -3.20 -5.54 -11.31
CA ASP A 120 -3.58 -4.27 -10.71
C ASP A 120 -5.09 -4.17 -10.50
N ARG A 121 -5.50 -3.66 -9.36
CA ARG A 121 -6.88 -3.32 -9.04
C ARG A 121 -6.94 -2.26 -7.96
N LEU A 122 -8.03 -1.51 -7.93
CA LEU A 122 -8.29 -0.55 -6.85
C LEU A 122 -8.32 -1.27 -5.50
N GLY A 123 -7.63 -0.72 -4.52
CA GLY A 123 -7.59 -1.24 -3.16
C GLY A 123 -6.62 -2.38 -2.91
N LEU A 124 -5.87 -2.84 -3.93
CA LEU A 124 -4.88 -3.90 -3.75
C LEU A 124 -3.81 -3.53 -2.72
N LEU A 125 -3.22 -2.36 -2.87
CA LEU A 125 -2.17 -1.89 -1.97
C LEU A 125 -2.70 -1.67 -0.54
N TYR A 126 -3.92 -1.16 -0.40
CA TYR A 126 -4.57 -1.05 0.90
C TYR A 126 -4.80 -2.41 1.55
N GLY A 127 -5.23 -3.41 0.79
CA GLY A 127 -5.39 -4.78 1.27
C GLY A 127 -4.08 -5.36 1.81
N ILE A 128 -2.98 -5.18 1.09
CA ILE A 128 -1.63 -5.58 1.54
C ILE A 128 -1.26 -4.85 2.82
N ALA A 129 -1.41 -3.53 2.84
CA ALA A 129 -1.07 -2.70 4.01
C ALA A 129 -1.88 -3.09 5.26
N ARG A 130 -3.15 -3.48 5.12
CA ARG A 130 -3.98 -3.96 6.24
C ARG A 130 -3.45 -5.26 6.83
N VAL A 131 -3.02 -6.20 6.01
CA VAL A 131 -2.44 -7.46 6.49
C VAL A 131 -1.18 -7.18 7.29
N LEU A 132 -0.28 -6.34 6.79
CA LEU A 132 0.94 -5.98 7.50
C LEU A 132 0.63 -5.29 8.84
N ALA A 133 -0.30 -4.35 8.86
CA ALA A 133 -0.72 -3.66 10.07
C ALA A 133 -1.35 -4.61 11.11
N ALA A 134 -2.17 -5.56 10.68
CA ALA A 134 -2.81 -6.55 11.56
C ALA A 134 -1.80 -7.46 12.26
N HIS A 135 -0.68 -7.74 11.63
CA HIS A 135 0.42 -8.51 12.20
C HIS A 135 1.49 -7.66 12.89
N HIS A 136 1.24 -6.37 13.09
CA HIS A 136 2.17 -5.42 13.70
C HIS A 136 3.56 -5.39 13.00
N ILE A 137 3.55 -5.47 11.68
CA ILE A 137 4.75 -5.39 10.86
C ILE A 137 5.01 -3.93 10.51
N ASP A 138 6.21 -3.47 10.82
CA ASP A 138 6.68 -2.14 10.46
C ASP A 138 7.20 -2.13 9.02
N LEU A 139 6.76 -1.15 8.27
CA LEU A 139 7.20 -0.91 6.91
C LEU A 139 8.30 0.15 6.91
N GLU A 140 9.51 -0.21 6.51
CA GLU A 140 10.64 0.72 6.44
C GLU A 140 10.84 1.31 5.05
N LEU A 141 10.55 0.54 4.03
CA LEU A 141 10.65 0.94 2.63
C LEU A 141 9.58 0.23 1.83
N ALA A 142 8.95 0.94 0.92
CA ALA A 142 8.11 0.36 -0.12
C ALA A 142 8.46 0.96 -1.46
N LYS A 143 8.54 0.12 -2.46
CA LYS A 143 8.61 0.51 -3.86
C LYS A 143 7.43 -0.13 -4.58
N ILE A 144 6.50 0.71 -5.00
CA ILE A 144 5.30 0.32 -5.71
C ILE A 144 5.52 0.59 -7.18
N THR A 145 5.30 -0.38 -8.03
CA THR A 145 5.50 -0.25 -9.47
C THR A 145 4.32 -0.87 -10.20
N THR A 146 3.61 -0.04 -10.96
CA THR A 146 2.52 -0.48 -11.82
C THR A 146 2.96 -0.44 -13.27
N LEU A 147 2.95 -1.60 -13.92
CA LEU A 147 3.33 -1.79 -15.32
C LEU A 147 2.09 -2.23 -16.12
N GLY A 148 1.33 -1.26 -16.58
CA GLY A 148 0.03 -1.52 -17.20
C GLY A 148 -0.95 -2.09 -16.20
N GLU A 149 -1.28 -3.37 -16.35
CA GLU A 149 -2.23 -4.07 -15.47
C GLU A 149 -1.55 -5.06 -14.51
N ARG A 150 -0.23 -4.99 -14.44
CA ARG A 150 0.60 -5.77 -13.54
C ARG A 150 1.22 -4.86 -12.50
N VAL A 151 1.15 -5.25 -11.24
CA VAL A 151 1.90 -4.64 -10.16
C VAL A 151 3.09 -5.52 -9.78
N GLU A 152 4.20 -4.86 -9.50
CA GLU A 152 5.41 -5.46 -8.94
C GLU A 152 5.87 -4.60 -7.76
N ASP A 153 5.52 -5.03 -6.57
CA ASP A 153 5.74 -4.26 -5.36
C ASP A 153 6.78 -4.95 -4.48
N VAL A 154 7.67 -4.15 -3.90
CA VAL A 154 8.70 -4.61 -2.99
C VAL A 154 8.64 -3.83 -1.69
N PHE A 155 8.59 -4.55 -0.58
CA PHE A 155 8.52 -3.98 0.76
C PHE A 155 9.69 -4.47 1.61
N LEU A 156 10.30 -3.55 2.34
CA LEU A 156 11.27 -3.88 3.38
C LEU A 156 10.56 -3.80 4.74
N LEU A 157 10.50 -4.93 5.42
CA LEU A 157 9.70 -5.14 6.61
C LEU A 157 10.56 -5.39 7.84
N GLN A 158 10.09 -4.94 8.99
CA GLN A 158 10.65 -5.25 10.30
C GLN A 158 9.53 -5.66 11.25
N GLY A 159 9.80 -6.67 12.08
CA GLY A 159 8.88 -7.12 13.10
C GLY A 159 9.35 -8.40 13.74
N ALA A 160 9.28 -8.46 15.08
CA ALA A 160 9.71 -9.64 15.84
C ALA A 160 8.88 -10.90 15.47
N SER A 161 7.61 -10.71 15.10
CA SER A 161 6.72 -11.79 14.69
C SER A 161 7.18 -12.51 13.42
N LEU A 162 7.93 -11.83 12.53
CA LEU A 162 8.49 -12.42 11.30
C LEU A 162 9.56 -13.49 11.56
N GLN A 163 10.10 -13.58 12.77
CA GLN A 163 11.02 -14.65 13.15
C GLN A 163 10.33 -16.01 13.32
N HIS A 164 9.02 -16.05 13.41
CA HIS A 164 8.25 -17.26 13.60
C HIS A 164 7.67 -17.78 12.28
N SER A 165 8.02 -18.99 11.88
CA SER A 165 7.56 -19.62 10.64
C SER A 165 6.03 -19.68 10.53
N LYS A 166 5.34 -19.88 11.66
CA LYS A 166 3.87 -19.90 11.70
C LYS A 166 3.28 -18.53 11.32
N THR A 167 3.89 -17.44 11.80
CA THR A 167 3.46 -16.08 11.47
C THR A 167 3.76 -15.75 10.00
N GLN A 168 4.93 -16.13 9.50
CA GLN A 168 5.28 -15.96 8.09
C GLN A 168 4.25 -16.63 7.18
N LEU A 169 3.90 -17.88 7.48
CA LEU A 169 2.91 -18.64 6.70
C LEU A 169 1.52 -17.98 6.76
N ALA A 170 1.10 -17.50 7.93
CA ALA A 170 -0.18 -16.79 8.07
C ALA A 170 -0.21 -15.51 7.25
N ILE A 171 0.86 -14.72 7.26
CA ILE A 171 0.98 -13.50 6.46
C ILE A 171 0.93 -13.82 4.97
N GLU A 172 1.70 -14.81 4.50
CA GLU A 172 1.69 -15.23 3.10
C GLU A 172 0.30 -15.69 2.65
N GLN A 173 -0.39 -16.46 3.47
CA GLN A 173 -1.75 -16.92 3.18
C GLN A 173 -2.76 -15.77 3.11
N GLU A 174 -2.76 -14.86 4.08
CA GLU A 174 -3.64 -13.69 4.09
C GLU A 174 -3.35 -12.74 2.93
N LEU A 175 -2.08 -12.54 2.59
CA LEU A 175 -1.69 -11.76 1.41
C LEU A 175 -2.19 -12.43 0.12
N MET A 176 -2.05 -13.74 -0.01
CA MET A 176 -2.55 -14.46 -1.19
C MET A 176 -4.07 -14.31 -1.33
N GLU A 177 -4.83 -14.38 -0.24
CA GLU A 177 -6.27 -14.12 -0.25
C GLU A 177 -6.60 -12.70 -0.75
N VAL A 178 -5.80 -11.70 -0.34
CA VAL A 178 -5.94 -10.32 -0.84
C VAL A 178 -5.67 -10.24 -2.34
N LEU A 179 -4.62 -10.92 -2.83
CA LEU A 179 -4.24 -10.88 -4.25
C LEU A 179 -5.25 -11.61 -5.15
N GLU A 180 -5.90 -12.64 -4.65
CA GLU A 180 -6.89 -13.46 -5.37
C GLU A 180 -8.32 -12.92 -5.25
N ALA A 181 -8.61 -12.00 -4.32
CA ALA A 181 -9.93 -11.41 -4.14
C ALA A 181 -10.38 -10.67 -5.41
N GLN A 182 -11.56 -11.01 -5.93
CA GLN A 182 -12.16 -10.44 -7.15
C GLN A 182 -13.28 -9.45 -6.82
#